data_3e584c3f67be57210c17a95abcf9418f
#
_entry.id   3e584c3f67be57210c17a95abcf9418f
#
_cell.length_a   1.000
_cell.length_b   1.000
_cell.length_c   1.000
_cell.angle_alpha   90.00
_cell.angle_beta   90.00
_cell.angle_gamma   90.00
#
_symmetry.space_group_name_H-M   'P 1'
#
loop_
_entity.id
_entity.type
_entity.pdbx_description
1 polymer ?
#
loop_
_entity_poly.entity_id
_entity_poly.type
_entity_poly.pdbx_seq_one_letter_code
_entity_poly.pdbx_strand_id
1 'polypeptide(L)'
;MKILKIISLLLVSLLFANCDSMEDNYKDYLKNVQVYSPKVTNLTVINGLKEATLTWKNPQSNIAVKNAILLQDSTIVLDSLVETYKLTNLEIKGYQISVYTIDKFNNYSVPASISIFPNGE
;
A
#
# COMPACT_ATOMS: atom_id res chain seq x y z
N MET A 1 5.33 -18.26 58.08
CA MET A 1 5.76 -19.05 56.90
C MET A 1 4.63 -19.33 55.92
N LYS A 2 3.44 -19.66 56.36
CA LYS A 2 2.30 -19.92 55.48
C LYS A 2 1.83 -18.67 54.71
N ILE A 3 1.94 -17.49 55.30
CA ILE A 3 1.52 -16.23 54.68
C ILE A 3 2.43 -15.86 53.54
N LEU A 4 3.75 -16.09 53.63
CA LEU A 4 4.71 -15.80 52.57
C LEU A 4 4.52 -16.66 51.34
N LYS A 5 4.11 -17.92 51.50
CA LYS A 5 3.79 -18.81 50.39
C LYS A 5 2.54 -18.37 49.62
N ILE A 6 1.53 -17.87 50.32
CA ILE A 6 0.28 -17.39 49.74
C ILE A 6 0.53 -16.09 48.93
N ILE A 7 1.35 -15.18 49.46
CA ILE A 7 1.70 -13.94 48.77
C ILE A 7 2.50 -14.22 47.50
N SER A 8 3.43 -15.18 47.56
CA SER A 8 4.22 -15.58 46.38
C SER A 8 3.35 -16.18 45.27
N LEU A 9 2.34 -16.98 45.62
CA LEU A 9 1.40 -17.57 44.66
C LEU A 9 0.51 -16.51 44.03
N LEU A 10 0.07 -15.51 44.77
CA LEU A 10 -0.73 -14.39 44.25
C LEU A 10 0.05 -13.53 43.28
N LEU A 11 1.33 -13.32 43.54
CA LEU A 11 2.20 -12.53 42.68
C LEU A 11 2.43 -13.21 41.32
N VAL A 12 2.58 -14.52 41.33
CA VAL A 12 2.75 -15.31 40.10
C VAL A 12 1.49 -15.29 39.22
N SER A 13 0.29 -15.37 39.84
CA SER A 13 -0.96 -15.32 39.08
C SER A 13 -1.21 -13.95 38.44
N LEU A 14 -0.76 -12.85 39.06
CA LEU A 14 -0.86 -11.52 38.48
C LEU A 14 0.03 -11.35 37.26
N LEU A 15 1.18 -12.00 37.20
CA LEU A 15 2.08 -11.98 36.04
C LEU A 15 1.47 -12.68 34.82
N PHE A 16 0.72 -13.77 35.04
CA PHE A 16 0.05 -14.46 33.93
C PHE A 16 -1.12 -13.64 33.34
N ALA A 17 -1.86 -12.91 34.17
CA ALA A 17 -2.95 -12.05 33.71
C ALA A 17 -2.45 -10.90 32.80
N ASN A 18 -1.28 -10.35 33.09
CA ASN A 18 -0.69 -9.29 32.26
C ASN A 18 -0.27 -9.79 30.86
N CYS A 19 0.13 -11.05 30.72
CA CYS A 19 0.47 -11.62 29.42
C CYS A 19 -0.76 -11.75 28.51
N ASP A 20 -1.91 -12.13 29.05
CA ASP A 20 -3.15 -12.26 28.28
C ASP A 20 -3.63 -10.92 27.73
N SER A 21 -3.49 -9.83 28.52
CA SER A 21 -3.92 -8.52 28.07
C SER A 21 -3.02 -7.94 26.96
N MET A 22 -1.76 -8.32 26.89
CA MET A 22 -0.85 -7.93 25.82
C MET A 22 -1.23 -8.62 24.49
N GLU A 23 -1.66 -9.86 24.51
CA GLU A 23 -2.11 -10.56 23.30
C GLU A 23 -3.36 -9.92 22.69
N ASP A 24 -4.33 -9.54 23.52
CA ASP A 24 -5.55 -8.90 23.04
C ASP A 24 -5.27 -7.55 22.38
N ASN A 25 -4.38 -6.74 22.93
CA ASN A 25 -3.96 -5.47 22.33
C ASN A 25 -3.25 -5.68 20.99
N TYR A 26 -2.47 -6.72 20.87
CA TYR A 26 -1.76 -7.03 19.63
C TYR A 26 -2.72 -7.45 18.52
N LYS A 27 -3.76 -8.23 18.83
CA LYS A 27 -4.78 -8.63 17.86
C LYS A 27 -5.59 -7.44 17.34
N ASP A 28 -5.95 -6.50 18.19
CA ASP A 28 -6.66 -5.29 17.79
C ASP A 28 -5.78 -4.41 16.89
N TYR A 29 -4.50 -4.32 17.17
CA TYR A 29 -3.55 -3.61 16.33
C TYR A 29 -3.44 -4.21 14.93
N LEU A 30 -3.40 -5.54 14.82
CA LEU A 30 -3.34 -6.24 13.54
C LEU A 30 -4.59 -6.03 12.69
N LYS A 31 -5.77 -5.97 13.31
CA LYS A 31 -7.03 -5.68 12.59
C LYS A 31 -7.03 -4.30 11.96
N ASN A 32 -6.49 -3.29 12.66
CA ASN A 32 -6.41 -1.93 12.15
C ASN A 32 -5.42 -1.77 11.01
N VAL A 33 -4.37 -2.59 10.96
CA VAL A 33 -3.33 -2.54 9.92
C VAL A 33 -3.79 -3.20 8.62
N GLN A 34 -4.85 -4.01 8.63
CA GLN A 34 -5.32 -4.76 7.47
C GLN A 34 -6.19 -3.96 6.49
N VAL A 35 -6.52 -2.70 6.78
CA VAL A 35 -7.31 -1.85 5.88
C VAL A 35 -6.39 -1.12 4.92
N TYR A 36 -6.05 -1.76 3.81
CA TYR A 36 -5.29 -1.16 2.72
C TYR A 36 -6.19 -0.79 1.57
N SER A 37 -5.81 0.26 0.84
CA SER A 37 -6.42 0.52 -0.45
C SER A 37 -6.13 -0.65 -1.40
N PRO A 38 -7.11 -1.14 -2.18
CA PRO A 38 -6.89 -2.28 -3.06
C PRO A 38 -5.95 -1.93 -4.22
N LYS A 39 -5.15 -2.90 -4.63
CA LYS A 39 -4.13 -2.76 -5.67
C LYS A 39 -4.76 -2.75 -7.06
N VAL A 40 -4.20 -1.94 -7.99
CA VAL A 40 -4.56 -2.02 -9.41
C VAL A 40 -4.03 -3.31 -10.03
N THR A 41 -4.69 -3.76 -11.09
CA THR A 41 -4.33 -4.97 -11.83
C THR A 41 -4.15 -4.68 -13.31
N ASN A 42 -3.59 -5.61 -14.06
CA ASN A 42 -3.45 -5.56 -15.51
C ASN A 42 -2.71 -4.30 -16.00
N LEU A 43 -1.66 -3.89 -15.28
CA LEU A 43 -0.84 -2.75 -15.70
C LEU A 43 -0.06 -3.11 -16.96
N THR A 44 -0.31 -2.37 -18.02
CA THR A 44 0.35 -2.54 -19.32
C THR A 44 0.84 -1.19 -19.82
N VAL A 45 1.76 -1.23 -20.79
CA VAL A 45 2.32 -0.02 -21.38
C VAL A 45 2.41 -0.15 -22.89
N ILE A 46 2.12 0.95 -23.58
CA ILE A 46 2.40 1.12 -25.01
C ILE A 46 3.42 2.24 -25.13
N ASN A 47 4.63 1.89 -25.58
CA ASN A 47 5.69 2.86 -25.77
C ASN A 47 5.50 3.62 -27.08
N GLY A 48 5.74 4.93 -27.05
CA GLY A 48 5.70 5.79 -28.22
C GLY A 48 6.95 6.67 -28.27
N LEU A 49 6.96 7.61 -29.21
CA LEU A 49 8.08 8.55 -29.38
C LEU A 49 8.15 9.48 -28.16
N LYS A 50 9.15 9.23 -27.29
CA LYS A 50 9.37 9.96 -26.04
C LYS A 50 8.12 10.00 -25.16
N GLU A 51 7.28 8.97 -25.25
CA GLU A 51 6.06 8.88 -24.49
C GLU A 51 5.73 7.42 -24.17
N ALA A 52 4.86 7.23 -23.20
CA ALA A 52 4.37 5.92 -22.83
C ALA A 52 2.94 6.07 -22.35
N THR A 53 2.06 5.21 -22.84
CA THR A 53 0.66 5.18 -22.41
C THR A 53 0.49 3.99 -21.48
N LEU A 54 0.15 4.28 -20.23
CA LEU A 54 -0.14 3.29 -19.21
C LEU A 54 -1.63 2.97 -19.24
N THR A 55 -1.95 1.70 -19.07
CA THR A 55 -3.33 1.22 -18.94
C THR A 55 -3.36 0.20 -17.80
N TRP A 56 -4.37 0.30 -16.97
CA TRP A 56 -4.56 -0.60 -15.86
C TRP A 56 -6.02 -0.75 -15.55
N LYS A 57 -6.34 -1.65 -14.62
CA LYS A 57 -7.69 -1.85 -14.13
C LYS A 57 -7.74 -1.53 -12.65
N ASN A 58 -8.64 -0.63 -12.26
CA ASN A 58 -8.86 -0.31 -10.87
C ASN A 58 -9.68 -1.41 -10.20
N PRO A 59 -9.40 -1.69 -8.91
CA PRO A 59 -10.20 -2.65 -8.15
C PRO A 59 -11.60 -2.12 -7.89
N GLN A 60 -12.56 -3.01 -7.77
CA GLN A 60 -13.87 -2.64 -7.27
C GLN A 60 -13.76 -2.39 -5.76
N SER A 61 -13.91 -1.14 -5.36
CA SER A 61 -13.74 -0.75 -3.96
C SER A 61 -14.61 0.46 -3.63
N ASN A 62 -15.13 0.47 -2.41
CA ASN A 62 -15.89 1.60 -1.88
C ASN A 62 -14.98 2.69 -1.28
N ILE A 63 -13.69 2.40 -1.11
CA ILE A 63 -12.79 3.32 -0.44
C ILE A 63 -11.75 3.95 -1.37
N ALA A 64 -11.34 3.29 -2.46
CA ALA A 64 -10.38 3.85 -3.41
C ALA A 64 -11.01 5.02 -4.16
N VAL A 65 -10.35 6.17 -4.20
CA VAL A 65 -10.89 7.40 -4.79
C VAL A 65 -9.98 8.06 -5.82
N LYS A 66 -8.68 7.72 -5.83
CA LYS A 66 -7.68 8.33 -6.72
C LYS A 66 -6.67 7.30 -7.17
N ASN A 67 -5.95 7.63 -8.25
CA ASN A 67 -4.72 6.92 -8.63
C ASN A 67 -3.52 7.84 -8.44
N ALA A 68 -2.35 7.24 -8.24
CA ALA A 68 -1.07 7.93 -8.25
C ALA A 68 -0.08 7.13 -9.08
N ILE A 69 0.80 7.84 -9.77
CA ILE A 69 1.83 7.24 -10.61
C ILE A 69 3.18 7.71 -10.09
N LEU A 70 4.04 6.78 -9.73
CA LEU A 70 5.42 7.06 -9.34
C LEU A 70 6.31 6.78 -10.55
N LEU A 71 6.97 7.83 -11.05
CA LEU A 71 7.92 7.77 -12.16
C LEU A 71 9.30 8.09 -11.59
N GLN A 72 10.05 7.05 -11.23
CA GLN A 72 11.33 7.17 -10.55
C GLN A 72 11.23 8.09 -9.32
N ASP A 73 11.70 9.33 -9.41
CA ASP A 73 11.73 10.26 -8.28
C ASP A 73 10.52 11.19 -8.20
N SER A 74 9.60 11.10 -9.17
CA SER A 74 8.45 11.99 -9.27
C SER A 74 7.15 11.25 -9.04
N THR A 75 6.25 11.84 -8.27
CA THR A 75 4.93 11.29 -8.03
C THR A 75 3.87 12.18 -8.66
N ILE A 76 2.99 11.57 -9.46
CA ILE A 76 1.84 12.23 -10.07
C ILE A 76 0.60 11.74 -9.35
N VAL A 77 -0.09 12.63 -8.64
CA VAL A 77 -1.35 12.30 -7.98
C VAL A 77 -2.49 12.77 -8.88
N LEU A 78 -3.36 11.84 -9.27
CA LEU A 78 -4.52 12.14 -10.10
C LEU A 78 -5.72 12.46 -9.21
N ASP A 79 -6.62 13.31 -9.69
CA ASP A 79 -7.75 13.77 -8.88
C ASP A 79 -8.88 12.75 -8.73
N SER A 80 -8.83 11.69 -9.53
CA SER A 80 -9.88 10.67 -9.55
C SER A 80 -9.30 9.32 -9.96
N LEU A 81 -10.12 8.28 -9.90
CA LEU A 81 -9.76 6.97 -10.46
C LEU A 81 -9.83 7.05 -11.98
N VAL A 82 -8.74 6.66 -12.63
CA VAL A 82 -8.64 6.54 -14.09
C VAL A 82 -8.04 5.19 -14.43
N GLU A 83 -8.17 4.75 -15.68
CA GLU A 83 -7.60 3.47 -16.10
C GLU A 83 -6.58 3.62 -17.21
N THR A 84 -6.24 4.85 -17.58
CA THR A 84 -5.20 5.15 -18.55
C THR A 84 -4.55 6.49 -18.23
N TYR A 85 -3.27 6.60 -18.55
CA TYR A 85 -2.52 7.85 -18.41
C TYR A 85 -1.37 7.87 -19.38
N LYS A 86 -1.19 8.97 -20.10
CA LYS A 86 -0.13 9.14 -21.07
C LYS A 86 1.01 9.98 -20.45
N LEU A 87 2.19 9.38 -20.37
CA LEU A 87 3.41 10.07 -19.97
C LEU A 87 4.07 10.67 -21.22
N THR A 88 4.42 11.95 -21.17
CA THR A 88 5.02 12.68 -22.29
C THR A 88 6.35 13.29 -21.89
N ASN A 89 7.11 13.78 -22.85
CA ASN A 89 8.41 14.42 -22.64
C ASN A 89 9.39 13.52 -21.88
N LEU A 90 9.35 12.22 -22.16
CA LEU A 90 10.26 11.27 -21.57
C LEU A 90 11.60 11.25 -22.30
N GLU A 91 12.66 10.97 -21.57
CA GLU A 91 13.96 10.69 -22.17
C GLU A 91 13.98 9.26 -22.71
N ILE A 92 14.87 9.00 -23.67
CA ILE A 92 15.07 7.66 -24.23
C ILE A 92 15.94 6.86 -23.29
N LYS A 93 15.33 6.28 -22.26
CA LYS A 93 15.99 5.45 -21.26
C LYS A 93 14.96 4.57 -20.57
N GLY A 94 15.43 3.62 -19.77
CA GLY A 94 14.56 2.80 -18.95
C GLY A 94 13.97 3.55 -17.77
N TYR A 95 12.69 3.33 -17.49
CA TYR A 95 11.99 3.87 -16.33
C TYR A 95 11.30 2.75 -15.57
N GLN A 96 11.34 2.84 -14.25
CA GLN A 96 10.52 2.00 -13.38
C GLN A 96 9.29 2.81 -12.98
N ILE A 97 8.11 2.29 -13.28
CA ILE A 97 6.85 2.97 -13.02
C ILE A 97 6.02 2.14 -12.06
N SER A 98 5.43 2.79 -11.07
CA SER A 98 4.51 2.16 -10.12
C SER A 98 3.18 2.91 -10.12
N VAL A 99 2.08 2.17 -10.10
CA VAL A 99 0.72 2.73 -10.07
C VAL A 99 0.05 2.28 -8.79
N TYR A 100 -0.55 3.23 -8.09
CA TYR A 100 -1.21 3.03 -6.80
C TYR A 100 -2.66 3.44 -6.88
N THR A 101 -3.49 2.91 -5.99
CA THR A 101 -4.73 3.57 -5.60
C THR A 101 -4.50 4.32 -4.29
N ILE A 102 -5.25 5.40 -4.10
CA ILE A 102 -5.29 6.15 -2.84
C ILE A 102 -6.73 6.10 -2.35
N ASP A 103 -6.93 5.74 -1.09
CA ASP A 103 -8.27 5.66 -0.52
C ASP A 103 -8.71 7.02 0.06
N LYS A 104 -9.97 7.07 0.49
CA LYS A 104 -10.55 8.29 1.07
C LYS A 104 -9.90 8.71 2.41
N PHE A 105 -9.05 7.86 2.98
CA PHE A 105 -8.27 8.14 4.19
C PHE A 105 -6.82 8.50 3.88
N ASN A 106 -6.47 8.72 2.60
CA ASN A 106 -5.12 9.02 2.10
C ASN A 106 -4.11 7.88 2.30
N ASN A 107 -4.57 6.64 2.30
CA ASN A 107 -3.69 5.48 2.35
C ASN A 107 -3.38 5.00 0.93
N TYR A 108 -2.12 4.69 0.67
CA TYR A 108 -1.67 4.16 -0.62
C TYR A 108 -1.78 2.64 -0.63
N SER A 109 -2.19 2.09 -1.76
CA SER A 109 -2.17 0.64 -1.98
C SER A 109 -0.75 0.13 -2.16
N VAL A 110 -0.58 -1.20 -2.16
CA VAL A 110 0.62 -1.83 -2.72
C VAL A 110 0.69 -1.47 -4.20
N PRO A 111 1.88 -1.13 -4.74
CA PRO A 111 1.98 -0.71 -6.14
C PRO A 111 1.90 -1.88 -7.11
N ALA A 112 1.34 -1.61 -8.29
CA ALA A 112 1.61 -2.40 -9.48
C ALA A 112 2.78 -1.72 -10.20
N SER A 113 3.81 -2.47 -10.58
CA SER A 113 5.02 -1.90 -11.17
C SER A 113 5.30 -2.50 -12.54
N ILE A 114 5.87 -1.68 -13.42
CA ILE A 114 6.27 -2.08 -14.76
C ILE A 114 7.50 -1.27 -15.18
N SER A 115 8.36 -1.89 -15.99
CA SER A 115 9.49 -1.21 -16.60
C SER A 115 9.12 -0.77 -18.01
N ILE A 116 9.46 0.45 -18.38
CA ILE A 116 9.19 0.99 -19.73
C ILE A 116 10.49 1.51 -20.34
N PHE A 117 10.49 1.59 -21.67
CA PHE A 117 11.57 2.18 -22.44
C PHE A 117 10.97 2.95 -23.63
N PRO A 118 10.80 4.29 -23.50
CA PRO A 118 10.20 5.07 -24.58
C PRO A 118 11.04 5.02 -25.86
N ASN A 119 10.36 5.05 -27.00
CA ASN A 119 11.03 5.02 -28.30
C ASN A 119 11.60 6.41 -28.65
N GLY A 120 12.70 6.41 -29.38
CA GLY A 120 13.37 7.63 -29.83
C GLY A 120 13.07 8.05 -31.25
N GLU A 121 12.25 7.25 -31.94
CA GLU A 121 11.94 7.49 -33.35
C GLU A 121 10.48 7.81 -33.59
#